data_1924e40233804969a60a11dd7dfc1ab5
#
_entry.id   1924e40233804969a60a11dd7dfc1ab5
#
_cell.length_a   1.000
_cell.length_b   1.000
_cell.length_c   1.000
_cell.angle_alpha   90.00
_cell.angle_beta   90.00
_cell.angle_gamma   90.00
#
_symmetry.space_group_name_H-M   'P 1'
#
loop_
_entity.id
_entity.type
_entity.pdbx_description
1 polymer ?
#
loop_
_entity_poly.entity_id
_entity_poly.type
_entity_poly.pdbx_seq_one_letter_code
_entity_poly.pdbx_strand_id
1 'polypeptide(L)'
;MGKLKNRIVILLMLAFLITACKQNEVKGIIIDSTLYTNQSISENKELRLLIEQTLNKDETALAKLSDFWCGGASGCYDLGFIVTQIIYKLGVEDFVTMVEKLGQKERTVLYSLILFGLEYGDNDRDGKEDNKLIENEFPALFILLQSKMIDE
;
A
#
# COMPACT_ATOMS: atom_id res chain seq x y z
N MET A 1 -18.81 -22.77 42.02
CA MET A 1 -19.12 -21.66 41.07
C MET A 1 -17.94 -20.73 40.73
N GLY A 2 -16.93 -20.57 41.59
CA GLY A 2 -15.79 -19.65 41.33
C GLY A 2 -14.84 -20.06 40.20
N LYS A 3 -14.52 -21.35 40.08
CA LYS A 3 -13.56 -21.83 39.06
C LYS A 3 -14.06 -21.70 37.62
N LEU A 4 -15.37 -21.79 37.37
CA LEU A 4 -15.96 -21.63 36.06
C LEU A 4 -15.97 -20.15 35.61
N LYS A 5 -16.26 -19.22 36.52
CA LYS A 5 -16.20 -17.76 36.25
C LYS A 5 -14.77 -17.32 35.88
N ASN A 6 -13.76 -17.81 36.60
CA ASN A 6 -12.36 -17.48 36.26
C ASN A 6 -11.93 -18.01 34.90
N ARG A 7 -12.37 -19.19 34.49
CA ARG A 7 -12.06 -19.74 33.16
C ARG A 7 -12.70 -18.96 32.03
N ILE A 8 -13.93 -18.47 32.22
CA ILE A 8 -14.65 -17.62 31.24
C ILE A 8 -13.96 -16.25 31.10
N VAL A 9 -13.54 -15.65 32.22
CA VAL A 9 -12.82 -14.36 32.19
C VAL A 9 -11.47 -14.49 31.48
N ILE A 10 -10.72 -15.57 31.73
CA ILE A 10 -9.43 -15.85 31.05
C ILE A 10 -9.63 -16.06 29.54
N LEU A 11 -10.67 -16.80 29.13
CA LEU A 11 -11.01 -17.01 27.72
C LEU A 11 -11.43 -15.72 27.01
N LEU A 12 -12.17 -14.85 27.69
CA LEU A 12 -12.53 -13.51 27.16
C LEU A 12 -11.30 -12.61 27.04
N MET A 13 -10.38 -12.60 28.02
CA MET A 13 -9.12 -11.85 27.91
C MET A 13 -8.23 -12.36 26.80
N LEU A 14 -8.13 -13.68 26.59
CA LEU A 14 -7.37 -14.25 25.46
C LEU A 14 -7.99 -13.86 24.11
N ALA A 15 -9.33 -13.83 23.98
CA ALA A 15 -9.99 -13.40 22.77
C ALA A 15 -9.73 -11.94 22.41
N PHE A 16 -9.61 -11.05 23.43
CA PHE A 16 -9.23 -9.64 23.21
C PHE A 16 -7.77 -9.46 22.74
N LEU A 17 -6.85 -10.33 23.15
CA LEU A 17 -5.44 -10.25 22.73
C LEU A 17 -5.22 -10.62 21.26
N ILE A 18 -6.11 -11.43 20.66
CA ILE A 18 -5.98 -11.87 19.26
C ILE A 18 -6.43 -10.77 18.28
N THR A 19 -7.26 -9.82 18.70
CA THR A 19 -7.74 -8.72 17.83
C THR A 19 -6.79 -7.52 17.76
N ALA A 20 -5.79 -7.43 18.63
CA ALA A 20 -4.85 -6.30 18.68
C ALA A 20 -3.74 -6.34 17.63
N CYS A 21 -3.56 -7.45 16.89
CA CYS A 21 -2.37 -7.69 16.06
C CYS A 21 -2.47 -7.30 14.57
N LYS A 22 -3.50 -6.53 14.13
CA LYS A 22 -3.65 -6.19 12.70
C LYS A 22 -3.80 -4.70 12.38
N GLN A 23 -3.19 -3.83 13.19
CA GLN A 23 -3.31 -2.38 12.95
C GLN A 23 -2.57 -1.92 11.69
N ASN A 24 -1.56 -2.65 11.22
CA ASN A 24 -0.71 -2.28 10.09
C ASN A 24 -1.05 -3.04 8.79
N GLU A 25 -2.28 -3.53 8.64
CA GLU A 25 -2.72 -4.24 7.44
C GLU A 25 -4.12 -3.80 7.01
N VAL A 26 -4.33 -3.64 5.69
CA VAL A 26 -5.63 -3.36 5.07
C VAL A 26 -5.88 -4.36 3.96
N LYS A 27 -6.83 -5.27 4.13
CA LYS A 27 -7.17 -6.29 3.10
C LYS A 27 -5.94 -7.02 2.53
N GLY A 28 -4.95 -7.33 3.36
CA GLY A 28 -3.72 -8.03 2.97
C GLY A 28 -2.60 -7.11 2.46
N ILE A 29 -2.80 -5.79 2.40
CA ILE A 29 -1.77 -4.80 2.14
C ILE A 29 -1.11 -4.41 3.45
N ILE A 30 0.20 -4.62 3.56
CA ILE A 30 1.00 -4.27 4.73
C ILE A 30 1.33 -2.78 4.67
N ILE A 31 1.15 -2.07 5.78
CA ILE A 31 1.62 -0.70 5.98
C ILE A 31 2.84 -0.78 6.87
N ASP A 32 4.00 -0.42 6.36
CA ASP A 32 5.24 -0.54 7.10
C ASP A 32 5.33 0.48 8.24
N SER A 33 6.17 0.17 9.22
CA SER A 33 6.20 0.89 10.49
C SER A 33 6.66 2.34 10.35
N THR A 34 7.54 2.64 9.39
CA THR A 34 8.08 3.99 9.20
C THR A 34 6.99 4.95 8.74
N LEU A 35 6.24 4.59 7.70
CA LEU A 35 5.10 5.39 7.25
C LEU A 35 4.06 5.52 8.36
N TYR A 36 3.71 4.39 9.00
CA TYR A 36 2.67 4.37 10.04
C TYR A 36 3.01 5.25 11.24
N THR A 37 4.26 5.28 11.68
CA THR A 37 4.70 6.07 12.86
C THR A 37 4.90 7.55 12.55
N ASN A 38 5.19 7.90 11.30
CA ASN A 38 5.35 9.29 10.86
C ASN A 38 4.01 10.00 10.63
N GLN A 39 2.91 9.26 10.57
CA GLN A 39 1.56 9.78 10.35
C GLN A 39 0.83 10.07 11.66
N SER A 40 -0.04 11.07 11.67
CA SER A 40 -1.05 11.24 12.71
C SER A 40 -2.11 10.15 12.64
N ILE A 41 -2.93 10.02 13.69
CA ILE A 41 -4.05 9.06 13.72
C ILE A 41 -5.03 9.32 12.56
N SER A 42 -5.28 10.58 12.20
CA SER A 42 -6.18 10.95 11.10
C SER A 42 -5.59 10.56 9.75
N GLU A 43 -4.31 10.80 9.52
CA GLU A 43 -3.61 10.44 8.28
C GLU A 43 -3.54 8.91 8.11
N ASN A 44 -3.23 8.18 9.17
CA ASN A 44 -3.28 6.72 9.14
C ASN A 44 -4.68 6.17 8.81
N LYS A 45 -5.74 6.81 9.32
CA LYS A 45 -7.12 6.45 8.97
C LYS A 45 -7.44 6.75 7.50
N GLU A 46 -6.99 7.90 7.00
CA GLU A 46 -7.14 8.28 5.60
C GLU A 46 -6.39 7.33 4.68
N LEU A 47 -5.11 7.04 4.96
CA LEU A 47 -4.31 6.08 4.19
C LEU A 47 -5.01 4.72 4.06
N ARG A 48 -5.52 4.19 5.18
CA ARG A 48 -6.25 2.92 5.20
C ARG A 48 -7.50 2.95 4.31
N LEU A 49 -8.24 4.06 4.34
CA LEU A 49 -9.42 4.25 3.50
C LEU A 49 -9.03 4.32 2.01
N LEU A 50 -7.98 5.07 1.67
CA LEU A 50 -7.47 5.17 0.31
C LEU A 50 -7.02 3.82 -0.25
N ILE A 51 -6.29 3.02 0.56
CA ILE A 51 -5.91 1.65 0.18
C ILE A 51 -7.15 0.81 -0.11
N GLU A 52 -8.15 0.83 0.78
CA GLU A 52 -9.38 0.05 0.61
C GLU A 52 -10.16 0.46 -0.64
N GLN A 53 -10.32 1.77 -0.88
CA GLN A 53 -11.02 2.30 -2.05
C GLN A 53 -10.27 1.98 -3.35
N THR A 54 -8.94 2.11 -3.35
CA THR A 54 -8.09 1.74 -4.50
C THR A 54 -8.23 0.26 -4.83
N LEU A 55 -8.27 -0.62 -3.84
CA LEU A 55 -8.54 -2.05 -4.02
C LEU A 55 -9.96 -2.33 -4.56
N ASN A 56 -10.90 -1.40 -4.41
CA ASN A 56 -12.22 -1.45 -5.03
C ASN A 56 -12.24 -0.76 -6.42
N LYS A 57 -11.07 -0.46 -7.00
CA LYS A 57 -10.86 0.14 -8.32
C LYS A 57 -11.38 1.59 -8.43
N ASP A 58 -11.33 2.34 -7.32
CA ASP A 58 -11.62 3.78 -7.32
C ASP A 58 -10.38 4.56 -7.78
N GLU A 59 -10.41 5.09 -9.00
CA GLU A 59 -9.33 5.89 -9.58
C GLU A 59 -9.11 7.22 -8.85
N THR A 60 -10.15 7.80 -8.25
CA THR A 60 -10.01 9.02 -7.43
C THR A 60 -9.23 8.73 -6.16
N ALA A 61 -9.43 7.56 -5.56
CA ALA A 61 -8.65 7.11 -4.41
C ALA A 61 -7.20 6.85 -4.80
N LEU A 62 -6.92 6.25 -5.97
CA LEU A 62 -5.57 6.05 -6.47
C LEU A 62 -4.85 7.39 -6.71
N ALA A 63 -5.55 8.39 -7.28
CA ALA A 63 -5.00 9.74 -7.44
C ALA A 63 -4.61 10.37 -6.10
N LYS A 64 -5.48 10.28 -5.09
CA LYS A 64 -5.19 10.77 -3.74
C LYS A 64 -4.07 9.98 -3.05
N LEU A 65 -4.00 8.67 -3.28
CA LEU A 65 -2.94 7.82 -2.73
C LEU A 65 -1.57 8.22 -3.32
N SER A 66 -1.51 8.57 -4.62
CA SER A 66 -0.27 9.05 -5.23
C SER A 66 0.21 10.39 -4.64
N ASP A 67 -0.71 11.28 -4.27
CA ASP A 67 -0.39 12.60 -3.68
C ASP A 67 -0.35 12.57 -2.13
N PHE A 68 -0.45 11.38 -1.54
CA PHE A 68 -0.47 11.21 -0.09
C PHE A 68 0.88 11.58 0.54
N TRP A 69 0.84 12.40 1.60
CA TRP A 69 2.07 12.83 2.28
C TRP A 69 2.74 11.67 3.03
N CYS A 70 3.96 11.33 2.64
CA CYS A 70 4.70 10.17 3.14
C CYS A 70 5.72 10.50 4.24
N GLY A 71 5.83 11.76 4.68
CA GLY A 71 6.66 12.15 5.82
C GLY A 71 8.17 12.21 5.57
N GLY A 72 8.65 11.86 4.39
CA GLY A 72 10.07 11.87 4.01
C GLY A 72 10.51 10.60 3.28
N ALA A 73 11.79 10.50 2.90
CA ALA A 73 12.30 9.47 2.01
C ALA A 73 11.89 8.04 2.39
N SER A 74 12.14 7.62 3.63
CA SER A 74 11.81 6.26 4.08
C SER A 74 10.30 5.98 4.08
N GLY A 75 9.47 6.95 4.49
CA GLY A 75 8.01 6.78 4.42
C GLY A 75 7.49 6.75 2.97
N CYS A 76 8.19 7.40 2.03
CA CYS A 76 7.83 7.33 0.61
C CYS A 76 8.23 5.96 0.01
N TYR A 77 9.25 5.29 0.51
CA TYR A 77 9.54 3.90 0.16
C TYR A 77 8.43 2.97 0.64
N ASP A 78 7.97 3.14 1.88
CA ASP A 78 6.83 2.38 2.42
C ASP A 78 5.54 2.64 1.62
N LEU A 79 5.29 3.88 1.19
CA LEU A 79 4.15 4.21 0.33
C LEU A 79 4.28 3.55 -1.05
N GLY A 80 5.48 3.52 -1.61
CA GLY A 80 5.81 2.79 -2.84
C GLY A 80 5.54 1.30 -2.69
N PHE A 81 5.94 0.70 -1.58
CA PHE A 81 5.66 -0.70 -1.26
C PHE A 81 4.15 -0.99 -1.16
N ILE A 82 3.36 -0.07 -0.57
CA ILE A 82 1.89 -0.19 -0.58
C ILE A 82 1.35 -0.22 -2.01
N VAL A 83 1.82 0.69 -2.88
CA VAL A 83 1.37 0.78 -4.28
C VAL A 83 1.69 -0.52 -5.04
N THR A 84 2.90 -1.06 -4.89
CA THR A 84 3.27 -2.33 -5.56
C THR A 84 2.46 -3.52 -5.05
N GLN A 85 2.20 -3.61 -3.74
CA GLN A 85 1.30 -4.63 -3.19
C GLN A 85 -0.13 -4.52 -3.78
N ILE A 86 -0.63 -3.29 -3.99
CA ILE A 86 -1.94 -3.07 -4.63
C ILE A 86 -1.91 -3.57 -6.07
N ILE A 87 -0.85 -3.30 -6.84
CA ILE A 87 -0.71 -3.80 -8.22
C ILE A 87 -0.72 -5.32 -8.25
N TYR A 88 0.07 -5.99 -7.41
CA TYR A 88 0.07 -7.44 -7.32
C TYR A 88 -1.29 -8.03 -6.96
N LYS A 89 -2.04 -7.33 -6.10
CA LYS A 89 -3.34 -7.79 -5.63
C LYS A 89 -4.47 -7.59 -6.63
N LEU A 90 -4.49 -6.48 -7.34
CA LEU A 90 -5.49 -6.18 -8.39
C LEU A 90 -5.18 -6.88 -9.70
N GLY A 91 -3.91 -7.10 -9.98
CA GLY A 91 -3.39 -7.44 -11.30
C GLY A 91 -3.07 -6.19 -12.14
N VAL A 92 -2.07 -6.34 -13.00
CA VAL A 92 -1.51 -5.24 -13.80
C VAL A 92 -2.56 -4.61 -14.73
N GLU A 93 -3.42 -5.42 -15.37
CA GLU A 93 -4.44 -4.96 -16.32
C GLU A 93 -5.46 -4.01 -15.68
N ASP A 94 -5.98 -4.40 -14.51
CA ASP A 94 -6.93 -3.57 -13.75
C ASP A 94 -6.26 -2.26 -13.28
N PHE A 95 -5.02 -2.33 -12.82
CA PHE A 95 -4.29 -1.15 -12.38
C PHE A 95 -3.97 -0.20 -13.55
N VAL A 96 -3.56 -0.70 -14.71
CA VAL A 96 -3.37 0.08 -15.95
C VAL A 96 -4.64 0.84 -16.32
N THR A 97 -5.79 0.17 -16.29
CA THR A 97 -7.09 0.80 -16.58
C THR A 97 -7.41 1.98 -15.64
N MET A 98 -7.02 1.90 -14.38
CA MET A 98 -7.16 3.01 -13.43
C MET A 98 -6.17 4.14 -13.75
N VAL A 99 -4.90 3.80 -14.02
CA VAL A 99 -3.84 4.78 -14.33
C VAL A 99 -4.15 5.57 -15.61
N GLU A 100 -4.79 4.96 -16.60
CA GLU A 100 -5.22 5.63 -17.85
C GLU A 100 -6.15 6.83 -17.61
N LYS A 101 -6.90 6.84 -16.51
CA LYS A 101 -7.81 7.91 -16.12
C LYS A 101 -7.17 9.04 -15.32
N LEU A 102 -5.92 8.86 -14.87
CA LEU A 102 -5.19 9.83 -14.06
C LEU A 102 -4.54 10.92 -14.91
N GLY A 103 -4.31 12.07 -14.29
CA GLY A 103 -3.54 13.17 -14.86
C GLY A 103 -2.03 12.86 -14.92
N GLN A 104 -1.31 13.71 -15.65
CA GLN A 104 0.14 13.57 -15.82
C GLN A 104 0.91 13.64 -14.50
N LYS A 105 0.52 14.56 -13.61
CA LYS A 105 1.15 14.73 -12.28
C LYS A 105 1.08 13.43 -11.48
N GLU A 106 -0.13 12.87 -11.35
CA GLU A 106 -0.35 11.64 -10.59
C GLU A 106 0.41 10.45 -11.18
N ARG A 107 0.48 10.34 -12.51
CA ARG A 107 1.25 9.28 -13.20
C ARG A 107 2.74 9.39 -12.92
N THR A 108 3.30 10.62 -12.96
CA THR A 108 4.72 10.84 -12.67
C THR A 108 5.07 10.43 -11.23
N VAL A 109 4.20 10.77 -10.26
CA VAL A 109 4.41 10.38 -8.87
C VAL A 109 4.26 8.87 -8.69
N LEU A 110 3.23 8.26 -9.30
CA LEU A 110 3.05 6.80 -9.27
C LEU A 110 4.26 6.05 -9.85
N TYR A 111 4.82 6.55 -10.95
CA TYR A 111 6.04 5.97 -11.52
C TYR A 111 7.16 5.89 -10.46
N SER A 112 7.43 7.00 -9.76
CA SER A 112 8.45 7.05 -8.71
C SER A 112 8.13 6.13 -7.54
N LEU A 113 6.87 6.09 -7.09
CA LEU A 113 6.44 5.21 -6.01
C LEU A 113 6.60 3.73 -6.38
N ILE A 114 6.24 3.36 -7.62
CA ILE A 114 6.39 1.98 -8.10
C ILE A 114 7.85 1.58 -8.18
N LEU A 115 8.74 2.48 -8.66
CA LEU A 115 10.19 2.23 -8.65
C LEU A 115 10.68 1.92 -7.23
N PHE A 116 10.33 2.77 -6.26
CA PHE A 116 10.75 2.56 -4.87
C PHE A 116 10.17 1.28 -4.27
N GLY A 117 8.90 0.98 -4.53
CA GLY A 117 8.25 -0.21 -4.01
C GLY A 117 8.77 -1.52 -4.62
N LEU A 118 9.29 -1.50 -5.84
CA LEU A 118 9.93 -2.64 -6.48
C LEU A 118 11.41 -2.78 -6.10
N GLU A 119 12.10 -1.68 -5.85
CA GLU A 119 13.52 -1.70 -5.47
C GLU A 119 13.70 -2.07 -4.00
N TYR A 120 12.96 -1.40 -3.09
CA TYR A 120 13.16 -1.50 -1.65
C TYR A 120 12.08 -2.31 -0.92
N GLY A 121 10.99 -2.71 -1.59
CA GLY A 121 9.92 -3.50 -1.00
C GLY A 121 10.26 -4.99 -0.93
N ASP A 122 9.67 -5.68 0.04
CA ASP A 122 9.69 -7.15 0.18
C ASP A 122 8.34 -7.71 -0.31
N ASN A 123 8.13 -7.66 -1.65
CA ASN A 123 6.85 -8.03 -2.25
C ASN A 123 6.62 -9.55 -2.29
N ASP A 124 7.69 -10.35 -2.25
CA ASP A 124 7.62 -11.82 -2.19
C ASP A 124 7.67 -12.37 -0.75
N ARG A 125 7.91 -11.49 0.24
CA ARG A 125 7.92 -11.79 1.68
C ARG A 125 9.03 -12.77 2.11
N ASP A 126 10.19 -12.68 1.45
CA ASP A 126 11.37 -13.47 1.83
C ASP A 126 12.25 -12.80 2.90
N GLY A 127 11.89 -11.59 3.32
CA GLY A 127 12.59 -10.78 4.31
C GLY A 127 13.74 -9.95 3.73
N LYS A 128 13.79 -9.74 2.41
CA LYS A 128 14.79 -8.94 1.71
C LYS A 128 14.14 -7.97 0.73
N GLU A 129 14.91 -6.96 0.34
CA GLU A 129 14.52 -6.05 -0.74
C GLU A 129 14.53 -6.78 -2.09
N ASP A 130 13.48 -6.59 -2.88
CA ASP A 130 13.29 -7.31 -4.16
C ASP A 130 14.29 -6.90 -5.25
N ASN A 131 14.73 -5.63 -5.27
CA ASN A 131 15.60 -5.06 -6.32
C ASN A 131 15.07 -5.29 -7.75
N LYS A 132 13.75 -5.24 -7.93
CA LYS A 132 13.07 -5.44 -9.22
C LYS A 132 13.00 -4.16 -10.04
N LEU A 133 12.94 -4.30 -11.37
CA LEU A 133 12.79 -3.19 -12.30
C LEU A 133 11.37 -3.20 -12.89
N ILE A 134 10.74 -2.02 -12.98
CA ILE A 134 9.35 -1.87 -13.45
C ILE A 134 9.16 -2.38 -14.89
N GLU A 135 10.13 -2.18 -15.77
CA GLU A 135 10.09 -2.66 -17.15
C GLU A 135 10.07 -4.18 -17.27
N ASN A 136 10.63 -4.89 -16.30
CA ASN A 136 10.63 -6.34 -16.24
C ASN A 136 9.38 -6.89 -15.54
N GLU A 137 8.97 -6.24 -14.46
CA GLU A 137 7.89 -6.73 -13.61
C GLU A 137 6.50 -6.30 -14.14
N PHE A 138 6.38 -5.06 -14.62
CA PHE A 138 5.13 -4.46 -15.11
C PHE A 138 5.30 -3.75 -16.46
N PRO A 139 5.68 -4.45 -17.56
CA PRO A 139 6.06 -3.82 -18.83
C PRO A 139 4.95 -2.94 -19.44
N ALA A 140 3.69 -3.35 -19.35
CA ALA A 140 2.57 -2.54 -19.85
C ALA A 140 2.41 -1.23 -19.07
N LEU A 141 2.56 -1.28 -17.74
CA LEU A 141 2.49 -0.10 -16.90
C LEU A 141 3.69 0.83 -17.12
N PHE A 142 4.88 0.27 -17.30
CA PHE A 142 6.08 1.04 -17.65
C PHE A 142 5.89 1.86 -18.93
N ILE A 143 5.39 1.24 -20.00
CA ILE A 143 5.13 1.91 -21.28
C ILE A 143 4.10 3.04 -21.08
N LEU A 144 3.00 2.79 -20.38
CA LEU A 144 1.97 3.78 -20.12
C LEU A 144 2.49 4.99 -19.34
N LEU A 145 3.31 4.75 -18.30
CA LEU A 145 3.84 5.81 -17.44
C LEU A 145 4.91 6.64 -18.14
N GLN A 146 5.74 6.02 -19.02
CA GLN A 146 6.77 6.73 -19.78
C GLN A 146 6.24 7.46 -21.02
N SER A 147 5.24 6.93 -21.73
CA SER A 147 4.79 7.45 -23.03
C SER A 147 4.36 8.91 -23.00
N LYS A 148 4.05 9.47 -21.85
CA LYS A 148 3.64 10.87 -21.68
C LYS A 148 4.66 11.75 -20.93
N MET A 149 5.81 11.22 -20.54
CA MET A 149 6.90 12.04 -19.99
C MET A 149 7.77 12.65 -21.11
N ILE A 150 7.54 12.25 -22.37
CA ILE A 150 8.35 12.65 -23.54
C ILE A 150 7.68 13.81 -24.31
N ASP A 151 6.43 14.14 -24.04
CA ASP A 151 5.65 15.16 -24.78
C ASP A 151 5.77 16.59 -24.18
N GLU A 152 6.73 16.83 -23.30
CA GLU A 152 7.16 18.16 -22.80
C GLU A 152 8.58 18.48 -23.29
#